data_4ad641b928cac338875242acb22757c5
#
_entry.id   4ad641b928cac338875242acb22757c5
#
_cell.length_a   1.000
_cell.length_b   1.000
_cell.length_c   1.000
_cell.angle_alpha   90.00
_cell.angle_beta   90.00
_cell.angle_gamma   90.00
#
_symmetry.space_group_name_H-M   'P 1'
#
loop_
_entity.id
_entity.type
_entity.pdbx_description
1 polymer ?
#
loop_
_entity_poly.entity_id
_entity_poly.type
_entity_poly.pdbx_seq_one_letter_code
_entity_poly.pdbx_strand_id
1 'polypeptide(L)'
;MATTKKAPLTCDEMLTLIAKERQILENEIGKLQPSQLTQGGVTDANWSVKDLMMHLVAWEQLFLGWYRAGLKGEIPNTPAPGYTWSWESLHKLNDTIYRRSRRTSLAGVRSLFASSYAETIGEIKHLSDDDLNQTGRFAWTGKGTLGGSITANTWRHYRWARTLIVKWRRASAKKRVNE
;
A
#
# COMPACT_ATOMS: atom_id res chain seq x y z
N MET A 1 2.67 -24.32 -25.91
CA MET A 1 3.58 -23.17 -25.70
C MET A 1 3.87 -23.06 -24.23
N ALA A 2 5.13 -23.27 -23.80
CA ALA A 2 5.53 -23.14 -22.42
C ALA A 2 5.48 -21.65 -22.02
N THR A 3 4.61 -21.30 -21.09
CA THR A 3 4.62 -19.97 -20.45
C THR A 3 5.92 -19.83 -19.69
N THR A 4 6.85 -19.07 -20.22
CA THR A 4 8.10 -18.69 -19.53
C THR A 4 7.69 -18.01 -18.22
N LYS A 5 7.83 -18.73 -17.12
CA LYS A 5 7.61 -18.18 -15.77
C LYS A 5 8.63 -17.04 -15.59
N LYS A 6 8.16 -15.80 -15.47
CA LYS A 6 9.05 -14.65 -15.27
C LYS A 6 9.92 -14.93 -14.04
N ALA A 7 11.23 -14.68 -14.16
CA ALA A 7 12.15 -14.81 -13.04
C ALA A 7 11.68 -13.95 -11.85
N PRO A 8 11.90 -14.41 -10.62
CA PRO A 8 11.57 -13.61 -9.43
C PRO A 8 12.40 -12.32 -9.43
N LEU A 9 11.86 -11.27 -8.81
CA LEU A 9 12.57 -9.99 -8.72
C LEU A 9 13.75 -10.09 -7.76
N THR A 10 14.86 -9.47 -8.10
CA THR A 10 15.95 -9.20 -7.13
C THR A 10 15.52 -8.10 -6.15
N CYS A 11 16.27 -7.95 -5.06
CA CYS A 11 16.01 -6.87 -4.09
C CYS A 11 16.13 -5.48 -4.74
N ASP A 12 17.14 -5.27 -5.58
CA ASP A 12 17.34 -3.99 -6.28
C ASP A 12 16.23 -3.70 -7.29
N GLU A 13 15.75 -4.71 -8.02
CA GLU A 13 14.61 -4.56 -8.91
C GLU A 13 13.33 -4.23 -8.13
N MET A 14 13.12 -4.86 -6.97
CA MET A 14 11.99 -4.60 -6.08
C MET A 14 12.03 -3.15 -5.59
N LEU A 15 13.16 -2.69 -5.05
CA LEU A 15 13.34 -1.32 -4.57
C LEU A 15 13.12 -0.31 -5.70
N THR A 16 13.65 -0.59 -6.89
CA THR A 16 13.46 0.26 -8.09
C THR A 16 11.98 0.38 -8.45
N LEU A 17 11.23 -0.73 -8.44
CA LEU A 17 9.79 -0.72 -8.73
C LEU A 17 9.00 0.05 -7.67
N ILE A 18 9.33 -0.15 -6.40
CA ILE A 18 8.68 0.55 -5.28
C ILE A 18 8.89 2.06 -5.42
N ALA A 19 10.13 2.50 -5.60
CA ALA A 19 10.48 3.91 -5.75
C ALA A 19 9.78 4.54 -6.97
N LYS A 20 9.79 3.85 -8.10
CA LYS A 20 9.13 4.29 -9.34
C LYS A 20 7.62 4.49 -9.14
N GLU A 21 6.90 3.50 -8.64
CA GLU A 21 5.44 3.59 -8.48
C GLU A 21 5.05 4.59 -7.39
N ARG A 22 5.87 4.71 -6.34
CA ARG A 22 5.70 5.74 -5.32
C ARG A 22 5.83 7.15 -5.91
N GLN A 23 6.89 7.41 -6.67
CA GLN A 23 7.09 8.71 -7.32
C GLN A 23 5.96 9.08 -8.28
N ILE A 24 5.45 8.10 -9.06
CA ILE A 24 4.33 8.34 -9.97
C ILE A 24 3.06 8.68 -9.19
N LEU A 25 2.79 7.98 -8.07
CA LEU A 25 1.66 8.27 -7.19
C LEU A 25 1.78 9.68 -6.59
N GLU A 26 2.94 10.04 -6.06
CA GLU A 26 3.19 11.36 -5.48
C GLU A 26 3.04 12.49 -6.51
N ASN A 27 3.49 12.28 -7.74
CA ASN A 27 3.29 13.20 -8.84
C ASN A 27 1.79 13.43 -9.15
N GLU A 28 0.96 12.39 -9.09
CA GLU A 28 -0.50 12.55 -9.28
C GLU A 28 -1.15 13.28 -8.09
N ILE A 29 -0.72 12.98 -6.86
CA ILE A 29 -1.16 13.69 -5.64
C ILE A 29 -0.75 15.18 -5.71
N GLY A 30 0.47 15.48 -6.16
CA GLY A 30 1.00 16.84 -6.28
C GLY A 30 0.25 17.74 -7.29
N LYS A 31 -0.52 17.16 -8.20
CA LYS A 31 -1.38 17.91 -9.14
C LYS A 31 -2.67 18.44 -8.49
N LEU A 32 -2.96 18.06 -7.26
CA LEU A 32 -4.21 18.36 -6.57
C LEU A 32 -4.04 19.48 -5.55
N GLN A 33 -5.01 20.38 -5.50
CA GLN A 33 -5.09 21.43 -4.49
C GLN A 33 -5.43 20.80 -3.12
N PRO A 34 -5.07 21.44 -1.99
CA PRO A 34 -5.38 20.92 -0.65
C PRO A 34 -6.85 20.59 -0.43
N SER A 35 -7.77 21.39 -0.96
CA SER A 35 -9.22 21.15 -0.91
C SER A 35 -9.62 19.89 -1.66
N GLN A 36 -9.00 19.59 -2.78
CA GLN A 36 -9.25 18.38 -3.55
C GLN A 36 -8.71 17.12 -2.87
N LEU A 37 -7.61 17.23 -2.11
CA LEU A 37 -7.04 16.11 -1.35
C LEU A 37 -7.97 15.61 -0.24
N THR A 38 -8.85 16.47 0.26
CA THR A 38 -9.81 16.14 1.32
C THR A 38 -11.23 15.90 0.80
N GLN A 39 -11.47 16.12 -0.49
CA GLN A 39 -12.75 15.89 -1.14
C GLN A 39 -13.00 14.39 -1.31
N GLY A 40 -14.16 13.91 -0.86
CA GLY A 40 -14.59 12.53 -1.05
C GLY A 40 -14.90 12.16 -2.49
N GLY A 41 -15.24 10.89 -2.73
CA GLY A 41 -15.67 10.37 -4.03
C GLY A 41 -14.55 9.71 -4.85
N VAL A 42 -13.36 9.49 -4.29
CA VAL A 42 -12.27 8.79 -4.98
C VAL A 42 -12.53 7.27 -5.04
N THR A 43 -13.23 6.75 -4.05
CA THR A 43 -13.70 5.34 -4.00
C THR A 43 -15.21 5.28 -3.86
N ASP A 44 -15.80 4.10 -4.09
CA ASP A 44 -17.22 3.84 -3.87
C ASP A 44 -17.61 4.01 -2.38
N ALA A 45 -16.67 3.84 -1.45
CA ALA A 45 -16.83 4.14 -0.04
C ALA A 45 -16.69 5.62 0.30
N ASN A 46 -16.68 6.50 -0.70
CA ASN A 46 -16.59 7.95 -0.59
C ASN A 46 -15.29 8.46 0.08
N TRP A 47 -14.19 7.71 -0.03
CA TRP A 47 -12.89 8.16 0.48
C TRP A 47 -12.33 9.31 -0.34
N SER A 48 -11.54 10.16 0.31
CA SER A 48 -10.71 11.18 -0.30
C SER A 48 -9.32 10.65 -0.66
N VAL A 49 -8.52 11.46 -1.37
CA VAL A 49 -7.10 11.13 -1.60
C VAL A 49 -6.33 11.04 -0.28
N LYS A 50 -6.65 11.92 0.69
CA LYS A 50 -6.09 11.85 2.04
C LYS A 50 -6.37 10.50 2.72
N ASP A 51 -7.58 9.97 2.57
CA ASP A 51 -7.94 8.68 3.17
C ASP A 51 -7.23 7.51 2.47
N LEU A 52 -7.03 7.59 1.14
CA LEU A 52 -6.20 6.62 0.41
C LEU A 52 -4.74 6.64 0.88
N MET A 53 -4.16 7.82 1.13
CA MET A 53 -2.81 7.92 1.67
C MET A 53 -2.71 7.21 3.03
N MET A 54 -3.68 7.42 3.92
CA MET A 54 -3.72 6.75 5.22
C MET A 54 -3.95 5.24 5.11
N HIS A 55 -4.73 4.80 4.12
CA HIS A 55 -4.91 3.38 3.84
C HIS A 55 -3.57 2.73 3.43
N LEU A 56 -2.80 3.37 2.56
CA LEU A 56 -1.46 2.89 2.18
C LEU A 56 -0.52 2.83 3.39
N VAL A 57 -0.49 3.89 4.22
CA VAL A 57 0.28 3.91 5.48
C VAL A 57 -0.10 2.73 6.38
N ALA A 58 -1.38 2.50 6.58
CA ALA A 58 -1.84 1.43 7.47
C ALA A 58 -1.41 0.04 6.97
N TRP A 59 -1.47 -0.22 5.67
CA TRP A 59 -1.04 -1.50 5.10
C TRP A 59 0.48 -1.67 5.07
N GLU A 60 1.26 -0.60 4.87
CA GLU A 60 2.71 -0.62 5.07
C GLU A 60 3.06 -0.97 6.52
N GLN A 61 2.39 -0.36 7.50
CA GLN A 61 2.62 -0.61 8.92
C GLN A 61 2.18 -2.02 9.35
N LEU A 62 1.07 -2.56 8.81
CA LEU A 62 0.68 -3.95 9.01
C LEU A 62 1.76 -4.89 8.48
N PHE A 63 2.25 -4.68 7.26
CA PHE A 63 3.34 -5.45 6.67
C PHE A 63 4.61 -5.41 7.53
N LEU A 64 5.03 -4.22 7.96
CA LEU A 64 6.19 -4.06 8.85
C LEU A 64 6.02 -4.81 10.17
N GLY A 65 4.81 -4.78 10.74
CA GLY A 65 4.49 -5.55 11.93
C GLY A 65 4.64 -7.06 11.71
N TRP A 66 4.14 -7.59 10.59
CA TRP A 66 4.29 -9.02 10.25
C TRP A 66 5.75 -9.40 10.04
N TYR A 67 6.48 -8.58 9.31
CA TYR A 67 7.90 -8.82 9.02
C TYR A 67 8.73 -8.85 10.31
N ARG A 68 8.56 -7.86 11.19
CA ARG A 68 9.28 -7.78 12.47
C ARG A 68 8.94 -8.91 13.44
N ALA A 69 7.68 -9.36 13.48
CA ALA A 69 7.29 -10.56 14.23
C ALA A 69 7.98 -11.79 13.64
N GLY A 70 7.98 -11.94 12.32
CA GLY A 70 8.65 -13.02 11.63
C GLY A 70 10.17 -13.08 11.87
N LEU A 71 10.85 -11.93 11.99
CA LEU A 71 12.27 -11.88 12.34
C LEU A 71 12.55 -12.45 13.74
N LYS A 72 11.57 -12.38 14.66
CA LYS A 72 11.65 -12.96 16.00
C LYS A 72 11.21 -14.44 16.03
N GLY A 73 10.87 -15.01 14.87
CA GLY A 73 10.31 -16.39 14.79
C GLY A 73 8.84 -16.48 15.20
N GLU A 74 8.15 -15.37 15.40
CA GLU A 74 6.74 -15.32 15.75
C GLU A 74 5.86 -15.47 14.50
N ILE A 75 4.64 -15.99 14.69
CA ILE A 75 3.62 -16.05 13.63
C ILE A 75 2.57 -14.98 13.95
N PRO A 76 2.60 -13.82 13.25
CA PRO A 76 1.66 -12.75 13.49
C PRO A 76 0.24 -13.10 13.02
N ASN A 77 -0.77 -12.51 13.64
CA ASN A 77 -2.14 -12.58 13.19
C ASN A 77 -2.32 -11.70 11.93
N THR A 78 -2.34 -12.34 10.76
CA THR A 78 -2.52 -11.63 9.49
C THR A 78 -3.96 -11.73 8.97
N PRO A 79 -4.54 -10.66 8.37
CA PRO A 79 -3.97 -9.33 8.15
C PRO A 79 -3.86 -8.48 9.41
N ALA A 80 -4.70 -8.71 10.44
CA ALA A 80 -4.69 -8.06 11.74
C ALA A 80 -5.46 -8.91 12.76
N PRO A 81 -5.24 -8.74 14.07
CA PRO A 81 -6.00 -9.46 15.09
C PRO A 81 -7.52 -9.26 14.91
N GLY A 82 -8.26 -10.38 14.88
CA GLY A 82 -9.71 -10.40 14.68
C GLY A 82 -10.18 -10.28 13.22
N TYR A 83 -9.25 -10.23 12.24
CA TYR A 83 -9.57 -10.16 10.82
C TYR A 83 -8.97 -11.36 10.06
N THR A 84 -9.60 -11.70 8.93
CA THR A 84 -9.16 -12.76 8.02
C THR A 84 -8.94 -12.20 6.61
N TRP A 85 -8.34 -13.01 5.73
CA TRP A 85 -8.13 -12.65 4.31
C TRP A 85 -9.40 -12.79 3.45
N SER A 86 -10.58 -13.05 4.05
CA SER A 86 -11.83 -13.00 3.31
C SER A 86 -12.15 -11.57 2.87
N TRP A 87 -12.78 -11.43 1.71
CA TRP A 87 -13.16 -10.13 1.15
C TRP A 87 -13.99 -9.29 2.14
N GLU A 88 -14.97 -9.90 2.78
CA GLU A 88 -15.82 -9.23 3.78
C GLU A 88 -14.99 -8.72 4.99
N SER A 89 -14.07 -9.55 5.50
CA SER A 89 -13.23 -9.18 6.63
C SER A 89 -12.25 -8.06 6.28
N LEU A 90 -11.69 -8.08 5.07
CA LEU A 90 -10.82 -7.00 4.57
C LEU A 90 -11.58 -5.68 4.42
N HIS A 91 -12.84 -5.71 3.98
CA HIS A 91 -13.67 -4.52 3.96
C HIS A 91 -13.89 -3.94 5.36
N LYS A 92 -14.17 -4.78 6.35
CA LYS A 92 -14.31 -4.36 7.77
C LYS A 92 -13.01 -3.80 8.33
N LEU A 93 -11.86 -4.39 8.00
CA LEU A 93 -10.54 -3.87 8.39
C LEU A 93 -10.30 -2.50 7.78
N ASN A 94 -10.54 -2.34 6.48
CA ASN A 94 -10.36 -1.08 5.77
C ASN A 94 -11.28 0.02 6.31
N ASP A 95 -12.53 -0.29 6.64
CA ASP A 95 -13.44 0.65 7.30
C ASP A 95 -12.93 1.05 8.69
N THR A 96 -12.38 0.10 9.45
CA THR A 96 -11.76 0.39 10.75
C THR A 96 -10.56 1.32 10.61
N ILE A 97 -9.68 1.09 9.63
CA ILE A 97 -8.54 1.96 9.31
C ILE A 97 -9.04 3.37 8.97
N TYR A 98 -10.02 3.48 8.07
CA TYR A 98 -10.62 4.74 7.68
C TYR A 98 -11.19 5.51 8.88
N ARG A 99 -12.02 4.86 9.72
CA ARG A 99 -12.64 5.51 10.89
C ARG A 99 -11.62 6.04 11.90
N ARG A 100 -10.53 5.31 12.11
CA ARG A 100 -9.44 5.70 13.02
C ARG A 100 -8.65 6.90 12.49
N SER A 101 -8.44 6.96 11.18
CA SER A 101 -7.54 7.93 10.54
C SER A 101 -8.23 9.17 9.95
N ARG A 102 -9.54 9.14 9.70
CA ARG A 102 -10.27 10.22 8.99
C ARG A 102 -10.13 11.62 9.62
N ARG A 103 -9.88 11.68 10.93
CA ARG A 103 -9.70 12.95 11.68
C ARG A 103 -8.25 13.46 11.64
N THR A 104 -7.30 12.68 11.14
CA THR A 104 -5.90 13.12 11.01
C THR A 104 -5.83 14.28 10.01
N SER A 105 -5.14 15.35 10.40
CA SER A 105 -4.96 16.50 9.52
C SER A 105 -4.20 16.15 8.25
N LEU A 106 -4.38 16.90 7.17
CA LEU A 106 -3.66 16.67 5.92
C LEU A 106 -2.14 16.72 6.12
N ALA A 107 -1.66 17.64 6.95
CA ALA A 107 -0.23 17.72 7.29
C ALA A 107 0.25 16.46 8.02
N GLY A 108 -0.52 15.97 9.00
CA GLY A 108 -0.22 14.73 9.71
C GLY A 108 -0.21 13.51 8.77
N VAL A 109 -1.17 13.43 7.85
CA VAL A 109 -1.21 12.36 6.84
C VAL A 109 0.02 12.40 5.93
N ARG A 110 0.44 13.58 5.44
CA ARG A 110 1.64 13.72 4.63
C ARG A 110 2.91 13.26 5.36
N SER A 111 3.04 13.63 6.64
CA SER A 111 4.15 13.19 7.47
C SER A 111 4.17 11.68 7.64
N LEU A 112 3.04 11.07 8.00
CA LEU A 112 2.92 9.61 8.15
C LEU A 112 3.18 8.88 6.83
N PHE A 113 2.69 9.41 5.71
CA PHE A 113 2.88 8.84 4.39
C PHE A 113 4.34 8.84 3.95
N ALA A 114 5.10 9.89 4.28
CA ALA A 114 6.54 9.94 4.03
C ALA A 114 7.32 9.01 4.98
N SER A 115 7.02 9.04 6.28
CA SER A 115 7.74 8.24 7.28
C SER A 115 7.50 6.74 7.12
N SER A 116 6.27 6.30 6.86
CA SER A 116 5.94 4.89 6.63
C SER A 116 6.67 4.32 5.41
N TYR A 117 6.72 5.09 4.32
CA TYR A 117 7.50 4.71 3.14
C TYR A 117 8.99 4.58 3.46
N ALA A 118 9.59 5.58 4.12
CA ALA A 118 11.01 5.56 4.48
C ALA A 118 11.35 4.36 5.38
N GLU A 119 10.49 4.05 6.35
CA GLU A 119 10.62 2.91 7.23
C GLU A 119 10.54 1.59 6.45
N THR A 120 9.57 1.45 5.55
CA THR A 120 9.40 0.27 4.70
C THR A 120 10.62 0.03 3.81
N ILE A 121 11.14 1.07 3.14
CA ILE A 121 12.36 0.98 2.35
C ILE A 121 13.58 0.65 3.22
N GLY A 122 13.64 1.25 4.43
CA GLY A 122 14.69 0.97 5.41
C GLY A 122 14.82 -0.51 5.76
N GLU A 123 13.71 -1.22 5.91
CA GLU A 123 13.70 -2.67 6.17
C GLU A 123 14.03 -3.49 4.91
N ILE A 124 13.42 -3.15 3.75
CA ILE A 124 13.57 -3.93 2.52
C ILE A 124 15.00 -3.91 1.98
N LYS A 125 15.72 -2.79 2.09
CA LYS A 125 17.07 -2.62 1.52
C LYS A 125 18.14 -3.56 2.10
N HIS A 126 17.84 -4.21 3.22
CA HIS A 126 18.74 -5.15 3.88
C HIS A 126 18.45 -6.62 3.56
N LEU A 127 17.42 -6.88 2.74
CA LEU A 127 17.02 -8.23 2.35
C LEU A 127 17.91 -8.76 1.23
N SER A 128 18.24 -10.05 1.30
CA SER A 128 18.81 -10.78 0.18
C SER A 128 17.71 -11.21 -0.80
N ASP A 129 18.10 -11.60 -2.00
CA ASP A 129 17.19 -12.19 -3.00
C ASP A 129 16.55 -13.49 -2.48
N ASP A 130 17.28 -14.26 -1.67
CA ASP A 130 16.76 -15.46 -1.01
C ASP A 130 15.70 -15.12 0.03
N ASP A 131 15.91 -14.08 0.85
CA ASP A 131 14.89 -13.64 1.80
C ASP A 131 13.59 -13.25 1.10
N LEU A 132 13.69 -12.62 -0.09
CA LEU A 132 12.53 -12.22 -0.87
C LEU A 132 11.80 -13.40 -1.51
N ASN A 133 12.53 -14.38 -2.04
CA ASN A 133 11.98 -15.32 -3.01
C ASN A 133 11.82 -16.75 -2.47
N GLN A 134 12.47 -17.09 -1.36
CA GLN A 134 12.36 -18.41 -0.76
C GLN A 134 10.99 -18.60 -0.09
N THR A 135 10.21 -19.55 -0.59
CA THR A 135 8.97 -19.96 0.06
C THR A 135 9.27 -20.60 1.42
N GLY A 136 8.48 -20.23 2.43
CA GLY A 136 8.63 -20.76 3.80
C GLY A 136 9.78 -20.12 4.60
N ARG A 137 10.50 -19.15 4.04
CA ARG A 137 11.54 -18.39 4.76
C ARG A 137 10.95 -17.69 6.01
N PHE A 138 9.73 -17.21 5.90
CA PHE A 138 8.93 -16.68 7.00
C PHE A 138 7.66 -17.50 7.12
N ALA A 139 7.45 -18.15 8.26
CA ALA A 139 6.31 -19.07 8.48
C ALA A 139 4.95 -18.39 8.20
N TRP A 140 4.80 -17.11 8.49
CA TRP A 140 3.56 -16.36 8.31
C TRP A 140 3.20 -16.10 6.83
N THR A 141 4.13 -16.25 5.88
CA THR A 141 3.83 -16.14 4.44
C THR A 141 3.13 -17.37 3.87
N GLY A 142 3.07 -18.46 4.63
CA GLY A 142 2.45 -19.72 4.19
C GLY A 142 3.11 -20.26 2.91
N LYS A 143 2.30 -20.44 1.85
CA LYS A 143 2.78 -20.87 0.53
C LYS A 143 3.36 -19.73 -0.32
N GLY A 144 3.30 -18.49 0.18
CA GLY A 144 3.83 -17.31 -0.48
C GLY A 144 5.30 -17.05 -0.16
N THR A 145 5.77 -15.89 -0.56
CA THR A 145 7.10 -15.37 -0.29
C THR A 145 7.02 -14.01 0.37
N LEU A 146 8.10 -13.59 1.03
CA LEU A 146 8.20 -12.22 1.56
C LEU A 146 8.05 -11.18 0.43
N GLY A 147 8.71 -11.41 -0.73
CA GLY A 147 8.60 -10.55 -1.90
C GLY A 147 7.18 -10.41 -2.42
N GLY A 148 6.35 -11.46 -2.32
CA GLY A 148 4.91 -11.38 -2.62
C GLY A 148 4.17 -10.43 -1.69
N SER A 149 4.45 -10.49 -0.38
CA SER A 149 3.86 -9.61 0.63
C SER A 149 4.32 -8.16 0.44
N ILE A 150 5.61 -7.92 0.19
CA ILE A 150 6.15 -6.59 -0.15
C ILE A 150 5.44 -6.04 -1.38
N THR A 151 5.37 -6.82 -2.46
CA THR A 151 4.70 -6.43 -3.71
C THR A 151 3.26 -5.98 -3.49
N ALA A 152 2.50 -6.73 -2.70
CA ALA A 152 1.09 -6.45 -2.42
C ALA A 152 0.90 -5.14 -1.63
N ASN A 153 1.78 -4.89 -0.64
CA ASN A 153 1.64 -3.77 0.28
C ASN A 153 2.41 -2.50 -0.15
N THR A 154 3.17 -2.55 -1.27
CA THR A 154 3.94 -1.43 -1.77
C THR A 154 3.56 -1.07 -3.22
N TRP A 155 4.39 -1.37 -4.21
CA TRP A 155 4.28 -0.86 -5.57
C TRP A 155 2.96 -1.20 -6.27
N ARG A 156 2.38 -2.39 -6.04
CA ARG A 156 1.05 -2.73 -6.57
C ARG A 156 -0.05 -1.90 -5.90
N HIS A 157 0.07 -1.67 -4.61
CA HIS A 157 -0.87 -0.87 -3.83
C HIS A 157 -0.81 0.61 -4.25
N TYR A 158 0.40 1.16 -4.46
CA TYR A 158 0.58 2.51 -5.00
C TYR A 158 -0.03 2.67 -6.39
N ARG A 159 0.18 1.68 -7.26
CA ARG A 159 -0.41 1.66 -8.60
C ARG A 159 -1.93 1.63 -8.56
N TRP A 160 -2.50 0.82 -7.68
CA TRP A 160 -3.95 0.76 -7.47
C TRP A 160 -4.49 2.12 -7.00
N ALA A 161 -3.94 2.72 -5.95
CA ALA A 161 -4.36 4.02 -5.43
C ALA A 161 -4.25 5.13 -6.50
N ARG A 162 -3.12 5.17 -7.24
CA ARG A 162 -2.94 6.08 -8.36
C ARG A 162 -4.03 5.94 -9.42
N THR A 163 -4.40 4.73 -9.77
CA THR A 163 -5.45 4.48 -10.78
C THR A 163 -6.78 5.09 -10.36
N LEU A 164 -7.16 4.96 -9.08
CA LEU A 164 -8.36 5.58 -8.54
C LEU A 164 -8.29 7.11 -8.57
N ILE A 165 -7.18 7.69 -8.13
CA ILE A 165 -6.96 9.15 -8.12
C ILE A 165 -7.06 9.73 -9.54
N VAL A 166 -6.41 9.10 -10.51
CA VAL A 166 -6.44 9.56 -11.92
C VAL A 166 -7.86 9.48 -12.49
N LYS A 167 -8.58 8.37 -12.23
CA LYS A 167 -9.97 8.20 -12.67
C LYS A 167 -10.87 9.28 -12.09
N TRP A 168 -10.81 9.49 -10.78
CA TRP A 168 -11.58 10.51 -10.09
C TRP A 168 -11.28 11.92 -10.58
N ARG A 169 -10.00 12.30 -10.71
CA ARG A 169 -9.57 13.60 -11.20
C ARG A 169 -10.11 13.90 -12.61
N ARG A 170 -10.05 12.91 -13.52
CA ARG A 170 -10.59 13.05 -14.87
C ARG A 170 -12.11 13.23 -14.88
N ALA A 171 -12.82 12.50 -14.04
CA ALA A 171 -14.28 12.63 -13.90
C ALA A 171 -14.67 14.00 -13.34
N SER A 172 -13.95 14.50 -12.33
CA SER A 172 -14.18 15.82 -11.73
C SER A 172 -13.89 16.97 -12.70
N ALA A 173 -12.88 16.82 -13.56
CA ALA A 173 -12.59 17.84 -14.60
C ALA A 173 -13.71 17.91 -15.66
N LYS A 174 -14.27 16.79 -16.09
CA LYS A 174 -15.38 16.76 -17.06
C LYS A 174 -16.66 17.40 -16.50
N LYS A 175 -16.96 17.24 -15.22
CA LYS A 175 -18.13 17.88 -14.61
C LYS A 175 -18.04 19.41 -14.64
N ARG A 176 -16.86 19.99 -14.34
CA ARG A 176 -16.64 21.43 -14.33
C ARG A 176 -16.70 22.10 -15.72
N VAL A 177 -16.52 21.35 -16.79
CA VAL A 177 -16.62 21.87 -18.17
C VAL A 177 -18.07 21.90 -18.64
N ASN A 178 -18.94 21.09 -18.02
CA ASN A 178 -20.35 20.97 -18.40
C ASN A 178 -21.31 21.80 -17.50
N GLU A 179 -20.77 22.49 -16.50
CA GLU A 179 -21.46 23.49 -15.65
C GLU A 179 -21.12 24.91 -16.10
#